data_d44cac32f4b0758879ccaec5c8ac9184
#
_entry.id   d44cac32f4b0758879ccaec5c8ac9184
#
_cell.length_a   1.000
_cell.length_b   1.000
_cell.length_c   1.000
_cell.angle_alpha   90.00
_cell.angle_beta   90.00
_cell.angle_gamma   90.00
#
_symmetry.space_group_name_H-M   'P 1'
#
loop_
_entity.id
_entity.type
_entity.pdbx_description
1 polymer ?
#
loop_
_entity_poly.entity_id
_entity_poly.type
_entity_poly.pdbx_seq_one_letter_code
_entity_poly.pdbx_strand_id
1 'polypeptide(L)'
;LTRQTSGEEAAFVLRENAAVPGTCFPADELFLQYPASGANTVYTIDGAAQTVRARLTRAVCRIAVIVKRGYHDGTRYVEVPYAKPQSVLGQIGRIELSADHTGQRVNPDGSSGTATVTATLAAADYAELTDAGFVRFEGPFVIPPADGGEIGLDISVVPAAGAALQPAQLRLTGKAERNRQLEITLWITSDYPVIGVEIQTAPITEEQDGDTGIWE
;
A
#
# COMPACT_ATOMS: atom_id res chain seq x y z
N LEU A 1 10.76 -8.58 4.21
CA LEU A 1 10.59 -8.90 5.65
C LEU A 1 11.65 -9.90 6.11
N THR A 2 12.14 -9.73 7.31
CA THR A 2 13.03 -10.70 7.97
C THR A 2 12.28 -11.31 9.15
N ARG A 3 12.28 -12.65 9.23
CA ARG A 3 11.72 -13.34 10.39
C ARG A 3 12.74 -13.27 11.54
N GLN A 4 12.32 -12.72 12.66
CA GLN A 4 13.06 -12.80 13.94
C GLN A 4 12.34 -13.76 14.87
N THR A 5 13.10 -14.67 15.45
CA THR A 5 12.61 -15.55 16.54
C THR A 5 13.42 -15.22 17.77
N SER A 6 12.76 -14.72 18.81
CA SER A 6 13.36 -14.56 20.13
C SER A 6 12.49 -15.31 21.15
N GLY A 7 12.96 -16.42 21.64
CA GLY A 7 12.24 -17.21 22.62
C GLY A 7 10.93 -17.80 22.06
N GLU A 8 9.80 -17.35 22.53
CA GLU A 8 8.46 -17.89 22.19
C GLU A 8 7.71 -17.11 21.11
N GLU A 9 8.20 -15.92 20.67
CA GLU A 9 7.51 -15.06 19.71
C GLU A 9 8.25 -14.93 18.40
N ALA A 10 7.56 -15.24 17.29
CA ALA A 10 8.04 -14.95 15.96
C ALA A 10 7.45 -13.63 15.46
N ALA A 11 8.31 -12.67 15.13
CA ALA A 11 7.92 -11.40 14.53
C ALA A 11 8.50 -11.25 13.13
N PHE A 12 7.78 -10.58 12.23
CA PHE A 12 8.30 -10.10 10.95
C PHE A 12 8.73 -8.65 11.11
N VAL A 13 9.95 -8.35 10.72
CA VAL A 13 10.57 -7.03 10.88
C VAL A 13 10.89 -6.46 9.52
N LEU A 14 10.62 -5.17 9.30
CA LEU A 14 11.02 -4.48 8.07
C LEU A 14 12.55 -4.47 7.95
N ARG A 15 13.01 -4.69 6.73
CA ARG A 15 14.43 -4.60 6.39
C ARG A 15 14.84 -3.15 6.19
N GLU A 16 15.94 -2.74 6.82
CA GLU A 16 16.51 -1.41 6.63
C GLU A 16 16.96 -1.19 5.18
N ASN A 17 16.75 0.02 4.69
CA ASN A 17 17.20 0.44 3.37
C ASN A 17 18.58 1.12 3.50
N ALA A 18 19.63 0.36 3.23
CA ALA A 18 21.00 0.87 3.32
C ALA A 18 21.29 2.02 2.32
N ALA A 19 20.53 2.14 1.25
CA ALA A 19 20.68 3.22 0.28
C ALA A 19 20.09 4.55 0.77
N VAL A 20 19.13 4.51 1.70
CA VAL A 20 18.50 5.70 2.30
C VAL A 20 18.49 5.52 3.82
N PRO A 21 19.55 5.98 4.51
CA PRO A 21 19.70 5.79 5.95
C PRO A 21 18.49 6.26 6.76
N GLY A 22 18.10 5.48 7.77
CA GLY A 22 16.96 5.77 8.63
C GLY A 22 15.61 5.37 8.02
N THR A 23 15.58 4.70 6.87
CA THR A 23 14.35 4.19 6.25
C THR A 23 14.39 2.68 6.11
N CYS A 24 13.21 2.10 5.82
CA CYS A 24 13.04 0.68 5.54
C CYS A 24 12.51 0.44 4.14
N PHE A 25 12.79 -0.74 3.60
CA PHE A 25 12.09 -1.24 2.42
C PHE A 25 10.62 -1.53 2.74
N PRO A 26 9.74 -1.47 1.75
CA PRO A 26 8.35 -1.90 1.90
C PRO A 26 8.23 -3.31 2.49
N ALA A 27 7.11 -3.57 3.15
CA ALA A 27 6.76 -4.92 3.55
C ALA A 27 6.43 -5.77 2.31
N ASP A 28 6.67 -7.07 2.41
CA ASP A 28 6.04 -8.04 1.51
C ASP A 28 4.57 -8.21 1.90
N GLU A 29 3.77 -8.76 1.01
CA GLU A 29 2.42 -9.17 1.35
C GLU A 29 2.48 -10.30 2.39
N LEU A 30 1.89 -10.05 3.55
CA LEU A 30 1.97 -10.93 4.70
C LEU A 30 0.59 -11.28 5.23
N PHE A 31 0.31 -12.56 5.37
CA PHE A 31 -0.90 -13.07 5.98
C PHE A 31 -0.57 -13.71 7.33
N LEU A 32 -1.32 -13.34 8.35
CA LEU A 32 -1.21 -13.89 9.69
C LEU A 32 -2.57 -14.39 10.17
N GLN A 33 -2.53 -15.43 10.99
CA GLN A 33 -3.69 -15.83 11.77
C GLN A 33 -3.77 -14.93 13.00
N TYR A 34 -4.83 -14.14 13.09
CA TYR A 34 -5.14 -13.37 14.29
C TYR A 34 -6.12 -14.18 15.12
N PRO A 35 -5.94 -14.23 16.45
CA PRO A 35 -6.90 -14.87 17.32
C PRO A 35 -8.25 -14.14 17.21
N ALA A 36 -9.29 -14.91 16.93
CA ALA A 36 -10.65 -14.41 17.11
C ALA A 36 -10.85 -14.20 18.61
N SER A 37 -10.98 -12.94 19.07
CA SER A 37 -11.18 -12.59 20.48
C SER A 37 -9.99 -12.71 21.45
N GLY A 38 -8.76 -12.40 21.02
CA GLY A 38 -7.63 -12.22 21.97
C GLY A 38 -7.08 -13.50 22.61
N ALA A 39 -7.48 -14.67 22.16
CA ALA A 39 -6.92 -15.94 22.62
C ALA A 39 -5.89 -16.45 21.62
N ASN A 40 -4.67 -16.70 22.08
CA ASN A 40 -3.67 -17.41 21.27
C ASN A 40 -4.21 -18.78 20.93
N THR A 41 -4.34 -19.08 19.64
CA THR A 41 -4.77 -20.40 19.18
C THR A 41 -3.57 -21.32 19.21
N VAL A 42 -3.43 -22.07 20.29
CA VAL A 42 -2.41 -23.12 20.42
C VAL A 42 -3.02 -24.43 19.95
N TYR A 43 -2.38 -25.08 18.98
CA TYR A 43 -2.74 -26.41 18.52
C TYR A 43 -1.79 -27.41 19.13
N THR A 44 -2.33 -28.35 19.90
CA THR A 44 -1.55 -29.47 20.43
C THR A 44 -1.60 -30.63 19.46
N ILE A 45 -0.45 -31.05 18.98
CA ILE A 45 -0.32 -32.22 18.10
C ILE A 45 -0.01 -33.42 19.00
N ASP A 46 -0.97 -34.33 19.14
CA ASP A 46 -0.87 -35.51 20.01
C ASP A 46 -0.62 -36.83 19.24
N GLY A 47 -0.35 -36.73 17.95
CA GLY A 47 -0.11 -37.88 17.08
C GLY A 47 -1.38 -38.51 16.49
N ALA A 48 -2.56 -38.03 16.82
CA ALA A 48 -3.81 -38.39 16.14
C ALA A 48 -4.01 -37.54 14.88
N ALA A 49 -4.78 -38.05 13.91
CA ALA A 49 -5.16 -37.27 12.73
C ALA A 49 -6.02 -36.07 13.17
N GLN A 50 -5.54 -34.87 12.88
CA GLN A 50 -6.22 -33.61 13.24
C GLN A 50 -6.41 -32.76 11.99
N THR A 51 -7.57 -32.10 11.89
CA THR A 51 -7.83 -31.07 10.89
C THR A 51 -7.77 -29.71 11.56
N VAL A 52 -6.77 -28.90 11.23
CA VAL A 52 -6.63 -27.53 11.73
C VAL A 52 -7.15 -26.58 10.65
N ARG A 53 -8.13 -25.75 11.00
CA ARG A 53 -8.63 -24.67 10.14
C ARG A 53 -8.07 -23.34 10.65
N ALA A 54 -7.25 -22.69 9.83
CA ALA A 54 -6.73 -21.37 10.11
C ALA A 54 -7.41 -20.34 9.19
N ARG A 55 -7.84 -19.22 9.74
CA ARG A 55 -8.27 -18.07 8.97
C ARG A 55 -7.12 -17.06 8.92
N LEU A 56 -6.54 -16.92 7.76
CA LEU A 56 -5.47 -15.94 7.53
C LEU A 56 -6.07 -14.59 7.15
N THR A 57 -5.49 -13.54 7.70
CA THR A 57 -5.85 -12.15 7.39
C THR A 57 -4.59 -11.41 7.01
N ARG A 58 -4.65 -10.59 5.97
CA ARG A 58 -3.52 -9.75 5.56
C ARG A 58 -3.15 -8.79 6.71
N ALA A 59 -1.89 -8.85 7.13
CA ALA A 59 -1.37 -8.11 8.27
C ALA A 59 -0.91 -6.69 7.90
N VAL A 60 -0.84 -6.39 6.62
CA VAL A 60 -0.32 -5.15 6.03
C VAL A 60 -1.42 -4.34 5.35
N CYS A 61 -1.13 -3.06 5.12
CA CYS A 61 -1.93 -2.13 4.33
C CYS A 61 -1.21 -1.88 3.00
N ARG A 62 -1.92 -1.91 1.88
CA ARG A 62 -1.38 -1.48 0.59
C ARG A 62 -1.55 0.02 0.44
N ILE A 63 -0.60 0.71 -0.19
CA ILE A 63 -0.75 2.09 -0.63
C ILE A 63 -0.90 2.06 -2.15
N ALA A 64 -2.01 2.58 -2.68
CA ALA A 64 -2.24 2.69 -4.12
C ALA A 64 -2.33 4.16 -4.51
N VAL A 65 -1.73 4.53 -5.65
CA VAL A 65 -1.82 5.89 -6.19
C VAL A 65 -2.58 5.86 -7.50
N ILE A 66 -3.65 6.62 -7.57
CA ILE A 66 -4.53 6.71 -8.73
C ILE A 66 -4.38 8.09 -9.34
N VAL A 67 -4.12 8.17 -10.64
CA VAL A 67 -4.05 9.45 -11.36
C VAL A 67 -5.28 9.60 -12.22
N LYS A 68 -6.10 10.60 -11.91
CA LYS A 68 -7.32 10.93 -12.62
C LYS A 68 -7.22 12.30 -13.28
N ARG A 69 -7.85 12.45 -14.43
CA ARG A 69 -8.03 13.74 -15.08
C ARG A 69 -9.34 14.35 -14.66
N GLY A 70 -9.32 15.64 -14.32
CA GLY A 70 -10.54 16.31 -13.93
C GLY A 70 -10.36 17.80 -13.68
N TYR A 71 -11.37 18.40 -13.09
CA TYR A 71 -11.37 19.77 -12.63
C TYR A 71 -12.15 19.87 -11.31
N HIS A 72 -11.93 20.94 -10.56
CA HIS A 72 -12.70 21.23 -9.36
C HIS A 72 -13.86 22.17 -9.68
N ASP A 73 -15.10 21.76 -9.42
CA ASP A 73 -16.31 22.55 -9.75
C ASP A 73 -16.69 23.60 -8.67
N GLY A 74 -15.84 23.73 -7.63
CA GLY A 74 -16.07 24.57 -6.45
C GLY A 74 -16.51 23.77 -5.23
N THR A 75 -16.97 22.51 -5.41
CA THR A 75 -17.44 21.64 -4.34
C THR A 75 -16.71 20.32 -4.30
N ARG A 76 -16.40 19.75 -5.46
CA ARG A 76 -15.76 18.43 -5.61
C ARG A 76 -14.92 18.36 -6.88
N TYR A 77 -14.11 17.33 -6.98
CA TYR A 77 -13.45 16.98 -8.22
C TYR A 77 -14.42 16.24 -9.15
N VAL A 78 -14.45 16.66 -10.41
CA VAL A 78 -15.27 16.06 -11.46
C VAL A 78 -14.35 15.41 -12.46
N GLU A 79 -14.51 14.11 -12.63
CA GLU A 79 -13.69 13.32 -13.55
C GLU A 79 -14.03 13.65 -15.01
N VAL A 80 -12.98 13.81 -15.81
CA VAL A 80 -13.06 13.90 -17.26
C VAL A 80 -12.31 12.71 -17.84
N PRO A 81 -13.02 11.73 -18.43
CA PRO A 81 -12.37 10.53 -18.97
C PRO A 81 -11.25 10.84 -19.96
N TYR A 82 -10.19 10.06 -19.93
CA TYR A 82 -9.12 10.16 -20.92
C TYR A 82 -9.56 9.58 -22.27
N ALA A 83 -9.43 10.35 -23.32
CA ALA A 83 -9.59 9.80 -24.66
C ALA A 83 -8.48 8.79 -25.01
N LYS A 84 -7.30 8.96 -24.37
CA LYS A 84 -6.12 8.08 -24.54
C LYS A 84 -5.36 8.01 -23.21
N PRO A 85 -5.72 7.09 -22.30
CA PRO A 85 -5.06 6.95 -20.99
C PRO A 85 -3.53 6.80 -21.09
N GLN A 86 -3.02 6.12 -22.11
CA GLN A 86 -1.60 5.94 -22.36
C GLN A 86 -0.83 7.27 -22.49
N SER A 87 -1.48 8.35 -22.93
CA SER A 87 -0.84 9.66 -23.05
C SER A 87 -0.45 10.22 -21.69
N VAL A 88 -1.23 9.92 -20.64
CA VAL A 88 -0.94 10.34 -19.27
C VAL A 88 0.15 9.48 -18.68
N LEU A 89 0.10 8.17 -18.90
CA LEU A 89 1.14 7.25 -18.45
C LEU A 89 2.51 7.69 -19.00
N GLY A 90 2.58 8.10 -20.26
CA GLY A 90 3.80 8.62 -20.87
C GLY A 90 4.29 9.97 -20.30
N GLN A 91 3.48 10.67 -19.52
CA GLN A 91 3.89 11.91 -18.83
C GLN A 91 4.55 11.65 -17.48
N ILE A 92 4.29 10.48 -16.86
CA ILE A 92 4.79 10.14 -15.52
C ILE A 92 6.05 9.31 -15.67
N GLY A 93 7.17 9.79 -15.17
CA GLY A 93 8.40 9.01 -15.10
C GLY A 93 8.37 8.05 -13.91
N ARG A 94 8.09 8.58 -12.73
CA ARG A 94 7.96 7.80 -11.50
C ARG A 94 7.19 8.58 -10.43
N ILE A 95 6.71 7.86 -9.45
CA ILE A 95 6.20 8.40 -8.19
C ILE A 95 7.15 7.94 -7.09
N GLU A 96 7.68 8.89 -6.32
CA GLU A 96 8.46 8.63 -5.12
C GLU A 96 7.55 8.77 -3.91
N LEU A 97 7.55 7.77 -3.04
CA LEU A 97 6.67 7.70 -1.88
C LEU A 97 7.51 7.46 -0.64
N SER A 98 7.25 8.25 0.40
CA SER A 98 7.73 8.00 1.75
C SER A 98 6.54 7.95 2.70
N ALA A 99 6.44 6.87 3.47
CA ALA A 99 5.42 6.68 4.51
C ALA A 99 6.10 6.66 5.87
N ASP A 100 5.85 7.65 6.70
CA ASP A 100 6.36 7.73 8.06
C ASP A 100 5.34 7.24 9.09
N HIS A 101 5.78 7.00 10.33
CA HIS A 101 4.97 6.47 11.44
C HIS A 101 4.32 5.10 11.14
N THR A 102 4.84 4.34 10.17
CA THR A 102 4.42 2.96 9.95
C THR A 102 4.93 2.06 11.06
N GLY A 103 4.31 0.89 11.27
CA GLY A 103 4.85 -0.13 12.16
C GLY A 103 6.18 -0.68 11.63
N GLN A 104 7.12 -0.97 12.53
CA GLN A 104 8.41 -1.58 12.18
C GLN A 104 8.33 -3.12 12.19
N ARG A 105 7.50 -3.66 13.07
CA ARG A 105 7.33 -5.10 13.30
C ARG A 105 5.87 -5.48 13.30
N VAL A 106 5.60 -6.72 12.94
CA VAL A 106 4.27 -7.32 13.05
C VAL A 106 4.36 -8.77 13.50
N ASN A 107 3.47 -9.16 14.39
CA ASN A 107 3.24 -10.51 14.87
C ASN A 107 1.72 -10.77 14.97
N PRO A 108 1.26 -11.98 15.37
CA PRO A 108 -0.16 -12.26 15.52
C PRO A 108 -0.88 -11.36 16.53
N ASP A 109 -0.18 -10.83 17.55
CA ASP A 109 -0.78 -9.98 18.59
C ASP A 109 -0.87 -8.51 18.16
N GLY A 110 -0.08 -8.09 17.17
CA GLY A 110 -0.11 -6.72 16.70
C GLY A 110 1.12 -6.26 15.95
N SER A 111 1.18 -4.98 15.71
CA SER A 111 2.36 -4.27 15.22
C SER A 111 3.06 -3.54 16.36
N SER A 112 4.35 -3.29 16.22
CA SER A 112 5.15 -2.54 17.18
C SER A 112 6.31 -1.80 16.52
N GLY A 113 6.89 -0.85 17.25
CA GLY A 113 7.93 0.04 16.74
C GLY A 113 7.40 1.03 15.71
N THR A 114 8.27 1.90 15.26
CA THR A 114 7.98 2.92 14.26
C THR A 114 9.04 2.90 13.17
N ALA A 115 8.63 3.02 11.93
CA ALA A 115 9.52 3.06 10.77
C ALA A 115 9.07 4.11 9.76
N THR A 116 9.99 4.51 8.90
CA THR A 116 9.72 5.22 7.66
C THR A 116 10.02 4.28 6.50
N VAL A 117 9.02 4.07 5.65
CA VAL A 117 9.11 3.19 4.47
C VAL A 117 9.21 4.06 3.22
N THR A 118 10.17 3.76 2.34
CA THR A 118 10.33 4.47 1.07
C THR A 118 10.16 3.52 -0.10
N ALA A 119 9.51 4.00 -1.16
CA ALA A 119 9.33 3.27 -2.42
C ALA A 119 9.42 4.22 -3.61
N THR A 120 9.88 3.69 -4.73
CA THR A 120 9.84 4.36 -6.02
C THR A 120 8.98 3.52 -6.96
N LEU A 121 7.90 4.12 -7.48
CA LEU A 121 6.96 3.48 -8.39
C LEU A 121 7.26 4.00 -9.79
N ALA A 122 8.01 3.23 -10.57
CA ALA A 122 8.25 3.55 -11.98
C ALA A 122 7.02 3.22 -12.81
N ALA A 123 6.66 4.09 -13.75
CA ALA A 123 5.45 3.89 -14.56
C ALA A 123 5.46 2.55 -15.32
N ALA A 124 6.64 2.09 -15.76
CA ALA A 124 6.79 0.83 -16.49
C ALA A 124 6.50 -0.41 -15.64
N ASP A 125 6.71 -0.32 -14.32
CA ASP A 125 6.70 -1.49 -13.44
C ASP A 125 5.41 -1.60 -12.61
N TYR A 126 4.74 -0.47 -12.35
CA TYR A 126 3.66 -0.41 -11.37
C TYR A 126 2.35 0.19 -11.89
N ALA A 127 2.36 0.78 -13.09
CA ALA A 127 1.15 1.43 -13.59
C ALA A 127 0.26 0.48 -14.35
N GLU A 128 -1.02 0.52 -14.03
CA GLU A 128 -2.09 -0.17 -14.74
C GLU A 128 -3.05 0.85 -15.34
N LEU A 129 -3.50 0.57 -16.56
CA LEU A 129 -4.59 1.30 -17.19
C LEU A 129 -5.90 0.62 -16.84
N THR A 130 -6.77 1.33 -16.13
CA THR A 130 -8.06 0.78 -15.79
C THR A 130 -9.05 0.92 -16.94
N ASP A 131 -10.09 0.09 -16.97
CA ASP A 131 -11.19 0.18 -17.93
C ASP A 131 -11.95 1.53 -17.83
N ALA A 132 -11.92 2.14 -16.64
CA ALA A 132 -12.50 3.47 -16.42
C ALA A 132 -11.65 4.61 -16.99
N GLY A 133 -10.46 4.33 -17.52
CA GLY A 133 -9.62 5.32 -18.21
C GLY A 133 -8.73 6.16 -17.29
N PHE A 134 -8.45 5.74 -16.08
CA PHE A 134 -7.44 6.33 -15.20
C PHE A 134 -6.21 5.43 -15.05
N VAL A 135 -5.12 6.00 -14.55
CA VAL A 135 -3.88 5.26 -14.30
C VAL A 135 -3.79 4.93 -12.82
N ARG A 136 -3.57 3.66 -12.50
CA ARG A 136 -3.40 3.16 -11.15
C ARG A 136 -2.00 2.59 -10.95
N PHE A 137 -1.33 3.00 -9.88
CA PHE A 137 -0.07 2.45 -9.42
C PHE A 137 -0.34 1.59 -8.19
N GLU A 138 -0.11 0.28 -8.31
CA GLU A 138 -0.12 -0.63 -7.18
C GLU A 138 1.17 -0.43 -6.37
N GLY A 139 1.04 0.27 -5.29
CA GLY A 139 2.17 0.69 -4.48
C GLY A 139 2.56 -0.31 -3.38
N PRO A 140 3.45 0.12 -2.48
CA PRO A 140 4.04 -0.74 -1.48
C PRO A 140 3.04 -1.17 -0.41
N PHE A 141 3.35 -2.29 0.24
CA PHE A 141 2.75 -2.65 1.51
C PHE A 141 3.50 -2.00 2.67
N VAL A 142 2.75 -1.54 3.66
CA VAL A 142 3.27 -1.01 4.93
C VAL A 142 2.63 -1.75 6.10
N ILE A 143 3.35 -1.82 7.20
CA ILE A 143 2.80 -2.33 8.45
C ILE A 143 2.02 -1.18 9.11
N PRO A 144 0.73 -1.35 9.43
CA PRO A 144 -0.03 -0.34 10.15
C PRO A 144 0.59 -0.01 11.52
N PRO A 145 0.46 1.25 12.01
CA PRO A 145 0.94 1.62 13.32
C PRO A 145 0.27 0.80 14.44
N ALA A 146 0.99 0.60 15.54
CA ALA A 146 0.49 -0.18 16.69
C ALA A 146 -0.72 0.45 17.38
N ASP A 147 -0.77 1.77 17.41
CA ASP A 147 -1.84 2.55 18.01
C ASP A 147 -3.09 2.73 17.12
N GLY A 148 -3.03 2.20 15.89
CA GLY A 148 -4.06 2.43 14.88
C GLY A 148 -4.15 3.89 14.40
N GLY A 149 -3.08 4.66 14.62
CA GLY A 149 -2.97 6.07 14.24
C GLY A 149 -2.83 6.29 12.73
N GLU A 150 -2.65 7.54 12.38
CA GLU A 150 -2.38 7.95 11.01
C GLU A 150 -0.89 7.80 10.67
N ILE A 151 -0.61 7.52 9.42
CA ILE A 151 0.72 7.59 8.83
C ILE A 151 0.86 8.90 8.04
N GLY A 152 2.06 9.49 8.06
CA GLY A 152 2.39 10.58 7.16
C GLY A 152 2.82 10.05 5.80
N LEU A 153 2.45 10.75 4.74
CA LEU A 153 2.75 10.37 3.36
C LEU A 153 3.36 11.55 2.62
N ASP A 154 4.60 11.42 2.21
CA ASP A 154 5.24 12.35 1.28
C ASP A 154 5.28 11.70 -0.11
N ILE A 155 4.67 12.37 -1.08
CA ILE A 155 4.54 11.88 -2.46
C ILE A 155 5.15 12.88 -3.41
N SER A 156 6.12 12.44 -4.21
CA SER A 156 6.70 13.24 -5.29
C SER A 156 6.32 12.64 -6.64
N VAL A 157 5.63 13.42 -7.46
CA VAL A 157 5.36 13.06 -8.85
C VAL A 157 6.48 13.61 -9.72
N VAL A 158 7.25 12.72 -10.32
CA VAL A 158 8.39 13.07 -11.18
C VAL A 158 8.00 12.82 -12.64
N PRO A 159 7.95 13.88 -13.47
CA PRO A 159 7.63 13.75 -14.88
C PRO A 159 8.62 12.90 -15.65
N ALA A 160 8.18 12.29 -16.74
CA ALA A 160 9.06 11.69 -17.71
C ALA A 160 9.90 12.79 -18.44
N ALA A 161 11.03 12.40 -19.00
CA ALA A 161 11.89 13.34 -19.73
C ALA A 161 11.14 13.96 -20.91
N GLY A 162 11.08 15.29 -20.96
CA GLY A 162 10.37 16.03 -22.01
C GLY A 162 8.85 16.05 -21.89
N ALA A 163 8.30 15.54 -20.80
CA ALA A 163 6.86 15.56 -20.55
C ALA A 163 6.37 16.96 -20.19
N ALA A 164 5.10 17.24 -20.48
CA ALA A 164 4.42 18.48 -20.12
C ALA A 164 3.91 18.47 -18.66
N LEU A 165 3.81 17.28 -18.04
CA LEU A 165 3.42 17.14 -16.62
C LEU A 165 4.34 17.97 -15.74
N GLN A 166 3.75 18.73 -14.82
CA GLN A 166 4.49 19.50 -13.84
C GLN A 166 4.88 18.60 -12.63
N PRO A 167 6.11 18.72 -12.10
CA PRO A 167 6.48 18.02 -10.90
C PRO A 167 5.61 18.50 -9.72
N ALA A 168 5.23 17.58 -8.85
CA ALA A 168 4.45 17.88 -7.66
C ALA A 168 5.04 17.19 -6.44
N GLN A 169 4.98 17.89 -5.31
CA GLN A 169 5.28 17.33 -3.98
C GLN A 169 4.08 17.54 -3.08
N LEU A 170 3.61 16.47 -2.47
CA LEU A 170 2.41 16.45 -1.66
C LEU A 170 2.75 15.83 -0.31
N ARG A 171 2.21 16.42 0.75
CA ARG A 171 2.27 15.86 2.09
C ARG A 171 0.86 15.64 2.60
N LEU A 172 0.57 14.41 3.02
CA LEU A 172 -0.74 13.94 3.40
C LEU A 172 -0.66 13.16 4.70
N THR A 173 -1.80 12.93 5.32
CA THR A 173 -1.96 11.91 6.37
C THR A 173 -3.07 10.96 5.99
N GLY A 174 -2.95 9.71 6.41
CA GLY A 174 -3.97 8.72 6.14
C GLY A 174 -3.91 7.56 7.12
N LYS A 175 -5.04 6.90 7.29
CA LYS A 175 -5.16 5.78 8.22
C LYS A 175 -4.80 4.48 7.53
N ALA A 176 -3.64 3.91 7.87
CA ALA A 176 -3.27 2.59 7.42
C ALA A 176 -3.93 1.52 8.30
N GLU A 177 -4.72 0.65 7.69
CA GLU A 177 -5.43 -0.43 8.36
C GLU A 177 -5.05 -1.79 7.76
N ARG A 178 -5.04 -2.83 8.60
CA ARG A 178 -4.79 -4.21 8.16
C ARG A 178 -5.85 -4.65 7.17
N ASN A 179 -5.43 -5.40 6.17
CA ASN A 179 -6.31 -5.93 5.12
C ASN A 179 -7.11 -4.84 4.39
N ARG A 180 -6.54 -3.64 4.32
CA ARG A 180 -7.09 -2.49 3.62
C ARG A 180 -6.03 -1.89 2.70
N GLN A 181 -6.49 -1.12 1.75
CA GLN A 181 -5.63 -0.25 0.96
C GLN A 181 -5.95 1.21 1.24
N LEU A 182 -4.91 2.01 1.25
CA LEU A 182 -4.96 3.46 1.29
C LEU A 182 -4.86 3.96 -0.15
N GLU A 183 -5.96 4.42 -0.70
CA GLU A 183 -6.03 4.94 -2.06
C GLU A 183 -5.79 6.45 -2.05
N ILE A 184 -4.84 6.89 -2.84
CA ILE A 184 -4.48 8.29 -3.01
C ILE A 184 -4.79 8.69 -4.44
N THR A 185 -5.82 9.49 -4.63
CA THR A 185 -6.21 9.98 -5.96
C THR A 185 -5.58 11.34 -6.23
N LEU A 186 -4.73 11.40 -7.24
CA LEU A 186 -4.12 12.63 -7.74
C LEU A 186 -4.96 13.14 -8.91
N TRP A 187 -5.49 14.36 -8.78
CA TRP A 187 -6.25 15.02 -9.82
C TRP A 187 -5.35 15.91 -10.66
N ILE A 188 -5.35 15.72 -11.98
CA ILE A 188 -4.61 16.53 -12.93
C ILE A 188 -5.56 17.18 -13.95
N THR A 189 -5.22 18.38 -14.40
CA THR A 189 -5.95 19.06 -15.51
C THR A 189 -5.45 18.60 -16.88
N SER A 190 -6.08 19.11 -17.92
CA SER A 190 -5.63 18.92 -19.32
C SER A 190 -4.23 19.46 -19.59
N ASP A 191 -3.77 20.45 -18.82
CA ASP A 191 -2.44 21.06 -18.93
C ASP A 191 -1.44 20.44 -17.94
N TYR A 192 -1.85 19.35 -17.28
CA TYR A 192 -1.04 18.49 -16.42
C TYR A 192 -0.53 19.05 -15.08
N PRO A 193 -0.95 20.19 -14.52
CA PRO A 193 -0.68 20.45 -13.11
C PRO A 193 -1.53 19.53 -12.24
N VAL A 194 -0.96 19.10 -11.11
CA VAL A 194 -1.74 18.44 -10.04
C VAL A 194 -2.55 19.53 -9.34
N ILE A 195 -3.87 19.42 -9.40
CA ILE A 195 -4.80 20.42 -8.85
C ILE A 195 -5.38 20.01 -7.51
N GLY A 196 -5.25 18.75 -7.14
CA GLY A 196 -5.73 18.26 -5.87
C GLY A 196 -5.43 16.81 -5.61
N VAL A 197 -5.74 16.41 -4.39
CA VAL A 197 -5.56 15.06 -3.92
C VAL A 197 -6.73 14.66 -3.02
N GLU A 198 -7.13 13.42 -3.13
CA GLU A 198 -8.08 12.77 -2.22
C GLU A 198 -7.44 11.52 -1.66
N ILE A 199 -7.77 11.18 -0.41
CA ILE A 199 -7.29 9.98 0.25
C ILE A 199 -8.47 9.24 0.88
N GLN A 200 -8.50 7.93 0.69
CA GLN A 200 -9.54 7.08 1.26
C GLN A 200 -8.99 5.71 1.64
N THR A 201 -9.63 5.07 2.60
CA THR A 201 -9.36 3.67 2.94
C THR A 201 -10.38 2.79 2.26
N ALA A 202 -9.93 1.82 1.48
CA ALA A 202 -10.78 0.90 0.73
C ALA A 202 -10.44 -0.57 1.05
N PRO A 203 -11.35 -1.53 0.80
CA PRO A 203 -10.99 -2.94 0.79
C PRO A 203 -9.92 -3.19 -0.27
N ILE A 204 -9.01 -4.11 -0.02
CA ILE A 204 -8.17 -4.64 -1.10
C ILE A 204 -9.09 -5.52 -1.95
N THR A 205 -9.32 -5.11 -3.19
CA THR A 205 -10.02 -5.94 -4.16
C THR A 205 -9.03 -6.99 -4.64
N GLU A 206 -9.17 -8.21 -4.17
CA GLU A 206 -8.50 -9.35 -4.79
C GLU A 206 -9.21 -9.64 -6.10
N GLU A 207 -8.51 -9.65 -7.21
CA GLU A 207 -8.95 -10.52 -8.30
C GLU A 207 -8.97 -11.92 -7.70
N GLN A 208 -10.16 -12.50 -7.62
CA GLN A 208 -10.32 -13.89 -7.25
C GLN A 208 -9.76 -14.75 -8.41
N ASP A 209 -8.46 -14.95 -8.41
CA ASP A 209 -7.92 -16.15 -9.03
C ASP A 209 -8.47 -17.32 -8.23
N GLY A 210 -9.43 -18.00 -8.83
CA GLY A 210 -10.20 -19.09 -8.20
C GLY A 210 -9.40 -20.37 -8.01
N ASP A 211 -8.21 -20.30 -7.44
CA ASP A 211 -7.45 -21.47 -7.03
C ASP A 211 -7.47 -21.59 -5.50
N THR A 212 -8.56 -22.18 -5.01
CA THR A 212 -8.58 -22.74 -3.67
C THR A 212 -7.70 -24.00 -3.68
N GLY A 213 -6.40 -23.82 -3.58
CA GLY A 213 -5.45 -24.91 -3.42
C GLY A 213 -5.79 -25.69 -2.16
N ILE A 214 -6.44 -26.84 -2.33
CA ILE A 214 -6.54 -27.86 -1.28
C ILE A 214 -5.19 -28.56 -1.28
N TRP A 215 -4.38 -28.28 -0.26
CA TRP A 215 -3.18 -29.05 0.01
C TRP A 215 -3.59 -30.31 0.79
N GLU A 216 -3.51 -31.48 0.13
CA GLU A 216 -3.58 -32.77 0.78
C GLU A 216 -2.22 -33.19 1.37
#